data_a44fa19b533aa005003f30416cededd4
#
_entry.id   a44fa19b533aa005003f30416cededd4
#
_cell.length_a   1.000
_cell.length_b   1.000
_cell.length_c   1.000
_cell.angle_alpha   90.00
_cell.angle_beta   90.00
_cell.angle_gamma   90.00
#
_symmetry.space_group_name_H-M   'P 1'
#
loop_
_entity.id
_entity.type
_entity.pdbx_description
1 polymer ?
#
loop_
_entity_poly.entity_id
_entity_poly.type
_entity_poly.pdbx_seq_one_letter_code
_entity_poly.pdbx_strand_id
1 'polypeptide(L)'
;MASGRMEFHADSIMQHANFSFVLPNDFIIEEIKNPKHYDRPAKSLILLHGLTGTDTDWLFGGVAQEMSKQYNLAVFMPTTGNSFYLDRGYEGGNFASFVGEELPDYIRDTFGYCLTREDTMIAGLSMGGFGAVHTALQFPDTFSACIALSSAFVIREVAELGKRKNSVMPEKMVRDVFGDPKTLLESDRNPEVLYRRRKAEGKEIPKIYLAIGREDSLYGVNQEFRHFLEEEQADFFYEDGPGIHSWDFWNEYLPRGLEWALRRG
;
A
#
# COMPACT_ATOMS: atom_id res chain seq x y z
N MET A 1 23.94 2.80 -5.11
CA MET A 1 22.60 2.22 -4.89
C MET A 1 22.14 1.57 -6.18
N ALA A 2 21.89 0.28 -6.18
CA ALA A 2 21.38 -0.41 -7.36
C ALA A 2 19.90 -0.07 -7.53
N SER A 3 19.51 0.24 -8.77
CA SER A 3 18.12 0.46 -9.14
C SER A 3 17.87 -0.11 -10.53
N GLY A 4 16.66 -0.51 -10.80
CA GLY A 4 16.30 -1.06 -12.09
C GLY A 4 14.78 -1.17 -12.27
N ARG A 5 14.40 -1.67 -13.43
CA ARG A 5 13.04 -2.04 -13.78
C ARG A 5 13.03 -3.47 -14.27
N MET A 6 12.10 -4.26 -13.77
CA MET A 6 11.93 -5.66 -14.12
C MET A 6 10.56 -5.86 -14.73
N GLU A 7 10.48 -6.80 -15.67
CA GLU A 7 9.23 -7.32 -16.22
C GLU A 7 9.23 -8.84 -16.08
N PHE A 8 8.12 -9.40 -15.62
CA PHE A 8 7.92 -10.85 -15.54
C PHE A 8 6.48 -11.21 -15.84
N HIS A 9 6.22 -12.46 -16.21
CA HIS A 9 4.86 -12.96 -16.39
C HIS A 9 4.22 -13.19 -15.04
N ALA A 10 3.09 -12.51 -14.77
CA ALA A 10 2.33 -12.65 -13.54
C ALA A 10 1.03 -13.41 -13.82
N ASP A 11 0.89 -14.59 -13.21
CA ASP A 11 -0.27 -15.48 -13.41
C ASP A 11 -1.55 -14.87 -12.83
N SER A 12 -1.48 -14.22 -11.68
CA SER A 12 -2.63 -13.57 -11.02
C SER A 12 -3.34 -12.56 -11.91
N ILE A 13 -2.58 -11.88 -12.78
CA ILE A 13 -3.12 -10.87 -13.70
C ILE A 13 -3.00 -11.25 -15.17
N MET A 14 -2.53 -12.46 -15.48
CA MET A 14 -2.38 -13.06 -16.81
C MET A 14 -1.71 -12.13 -17.84
N GLN A 15 -0.68 -11.40 -17.41
CA GLN A 15 0.07 -10.49 -18.27
C GLN A 15 1.49 -10.27 -17.76
N HIS A 16 2.32 -9.67 -18.59
CA HIS A 16 3.60 -9.17 -18.12
C HIS A 16 3.38 -8.00 -17.16
N ALA A 17 3.90 -8.13 -15.94
CA ALA A 17 3.87 -7.12 -14.91
C ALA A 17 5.23 -6.40 -14.82
N ASN A 18 5.18 -5.09 -14.66
CA ASN A 18 6.37 -4.28 -14.45
C ASN A 18 6.47 -3.84 -13.00
N PHE A 19 7.68 -3.82 -12.48
CA PHE A 19 8.00 -3.10 -11.25
C PHE A 19 9.37 -2.45 -11.34
N SER A 20 9.50 -1.26 -10.76
CA SER A 20 10.78 -0.63 -10.50
C SER A 20 11.27 -1.02 -9.11
N PHE A 21 12.59 -1.04 -8.91
CA PHE A 21 13.17 -1.35 -7.62
C PHE A 21 14.38 -0.48 -7.29
N VAL A 22 14.63 -0.34 -5.99
CA VAL A 22 15.81 0.32 -5.42
C VAL A 22 16.33 -0.56 -4.29
N LEU A 23 17.64 -0.89 -4.33
CA LEU A 23 18.27 -1.74 -3.32
C LEU A 23 19.23 -0.91 -2.45
N PRO A 24 19.33 -1.18 -1.14
CA PRO A 24 20.15 -0.43 -0.20
C PRO A 24 21.63 -0.85 -0.24
N ASN A 25 22.27 -0.62 -1.37
CA ASN A 25 23.67 -0.91 -1.60
C ASN A 25 24.37 0.23 -2.36
N ASP A 26 25.70 0.17 -2.53
CA ASP A 26 26.49 1.12 -3.31
C ASP A 26 26.24 2.60 -2.97
N PHE A 27 26.29 2.96 -1.69
CA PHE A 27 26.19 4.32 -1.20
C PHE A 27 27.28 4.62 -0.16
N ILE A 28 27.47 5.89 0.13
CA ILE A 28 28.43 6.36 1.11
C ILE A 28 27.79 6.29 2.50
N ILE A 29 28.37 5.48 3.41
CA ILE A 29 27.76 5.20 4.74
C ILE A 29 27.65 6.45 5.62
N GLU A 30 28.53 7.41 5.43
CA GLU A 30 28.55 8.70 6.11
C GLU A 30 27.32 9.57 5.81
N GLU A 31 26.58 9.28 4.75
CA GLU A 31 25.33 9.97 4.41
C GLU A 31 24.13 9.45 5.17
N ILE A 32 24.28 8.37 5.95
CA ILE A 32 23.19 7.73 6.68
C ILE A 32 22.99 8.43 8.02
N LYS A 33 21.79 8.97 8.25
CA LYS A 33 21.43 9.70 9.47
C LYS A 33 21.37 8.79 10.70
N ASN A 34 20.84 7.57 10.51
CA ASN A 34 20.71 6.57 11.57
C ASN A 34 21.32 5.23 11.14
N PRO A 35 22.62 5.00 11.39
CA PRO A 35 23.30 3.77 10.95
C PRO A 35 22.78 2.50 11.63
N LYS A 36 22.00 2.59 12.74
CA LYS A 36 21.41 1.42 13.39
C LYS A 36 20.49 0.60 12.50
N HIS A 37 19.93 1.18 11.44
CA HIS A 37 19.18 0.42 10.44
C HIS A 37 20.04 -0.61 9.71
N TYR A 38 21.35 -0.46 9.74
CA TYR A 38 22.33 -1.37 9.13
C TYR A 38 22.89 -2.41 10.10
N ASP A 39 22.49 -2.38 11.39
CA ASP A 39 22.79 -3.42 12.38
C ASP A 39 21.93 -4.69 12.15
N ARG A 40 20.98 -4.65 11.23
CA ARG A 40 20.09 -5.74 10.81
C ARG A 40 20.17 -5.96 9.30
N PRO A 41 19.74 -7.13 8.81
CA PRO A 41 19.50 -7.32 7.37
C PRO A 41 18.53 -6.28 6.79
N ALA A 42 18.65 -6.02 5.49
CA ALA A 42 17.71 -5.16 4.80
C ALA A 42 16.28 -5.73 4.88
N LYS A 43 15.30 -4.86 5.15
CA LYS A 43 13.88 -5.21 5.05
C LYS A 43 13.32 -4.85 3.68
N SER A 44 12.11 -5.28 3.40
CA SER A 44 11.42 -5.07 2.13
C SER A 44 10.27 -4.10 2.27
N LEU A 45 10.10 -3.22 1.30
CA LEU A 45 8.97 -2.32 1.18
C LEU A 45 8.34 -2.47 -0.21
N ILE A 46 7.09 -2.92 -0.28
CA ILE A 46 6.27 -2.82 -1.48
C ILE A 46 5.57 -1.47 -1.46
N LEU A 47 5.81 -0.61 -2.46
CA LEU A 47 5.40 0.79 -2.45
C LEU A 47 4.47 1.08 -3.62
N LEU A 48 3.20 1.36 -3.32
CA LEU A 48 2.08 1.39 -4.24
C LEU A 48 1.80 2.80 -4.77
N HIS A 49 1.57 2.92 -6.09
CA HIS A 49 1.23 4.18 -6.76
C HIS A 49 -0.26 4.56 -6.57
N GLY A 50 -0.59 5.81 -6.85
CA GLY A 50 -1.96 6.33 -6.89
C GLY A 50 -2.71 6.03 -8.19
N LEU A 51 -3.94 6.54 -8.29
CA LEU A 51 -4.74 6.45 -9.52
C LEU A 51 -3.99 7.12 -10.67
N THR A 52 -3.99 6.50 -11.85
CA THR A 52 -3.25 6.89 -13.06
C THR A 52 -1.71 6.81 -12.96
N GLY A 53 -1.20 6.34 -11.84
CA GLY A 53 0.22 6.19 -11.61
C GLY A 53 0.85 4.92 -12.19
N THR A 54 2.15 4.79 -12.01
CA THR A 54 2.97 3.68 -12.50
C THR A 54 4.09 3.32 -11.50
N ASP A 55 4.87 2.31 -11.83
CA ASP A 55 6.05 1.86 -11.10
C ASP A 55 7.13 2.93 -10.89
N THR A 56 7.08 4.02 -11.65
CA THR A 56 8.09 5.07 -11.62
C THR A 56 7.70 6.31 -10.82
N ASP A 57 6.45 6.40 -10.37
CA ASP A 57 5.94 7.60 -9.68
C ASP A 57 6.76 7.93 -8.42
N TRP A 58 7.03 6.93 -7.60
CA TRP A 58 7.82 7.07 -6.38
C TRP A 58 9.31 7.34 -6.62
N LEU A 59 9.81 7.00 -7.82
CA LEU A 59 11.19 7.32 -8.22
C LEU A 59 11.34 8.78 -8.62
N PHE A 60 10.36 9.36 -9.32
CA PHE A 60 10.44 10.72 -9.86
C PHE A 60 9.73 11.78 -9.01
N GLY A 61 8.61 11.44 -8.40
CA GLY A 61 7.87 12.34 -7.52
C GLY A 61 8.17 12.13 -6.05
N GLY A 62 8.59 10.92 -5.68
CA GLY A 62 8.75 10.46 -4.31
C GLY A 62 10.19 10.38 -3.83
N VAL A 63 10.32 9.88 -2.61
CA VAL A 63 11.60 9.74 -1.88
C VAL A 63 12.08 8.29 -1.78
N ALA A 64 11.64 7.39 -2.68
CA ALA A 64 11.93 5.96 -2.60
C ALA A 64 13.43 5.64 -2.47
N GLN A 65 14.28 6.34 -3.23
CA GLN A 65 15.74 6.17 -3.17
C GLN A 65 16.31 6.59 -1.80
N GLU A 66 15.86 7.72 -1.27
CA GLU A 66 16.30 8.19 0.04
C GLU A 66 15.80 7.24 1.15
N MET A 67 14.58 6.71 1.06
CA MET A 67 14.05 5.74 2.01
C MET A 67 14.84 4.42 1.99
N SER A 68 15.17 3.92 0.81
CA SER A 68 16.03 2.74 0.65
C SER A 68 17.35 2.93 1.40
N LYS A 69 18.04 4.05 1.15
CA LYS A 69 19.32 4.38 1.77
C LYS A 69 19.21 4.60 3.27
N GLN A 70 18.30 5.45 3.73
CA GLN A 70 18.25 5.86 5.13
C GLN A 70 17.75 4.75 6.07
N TYR A 71 16.89 3.86 5.59
CA TYR A 71 16.25 2.84 6.42
C TYR A 71 16.71 1.41 6.14
N ASN A 72 17.72 1.20 5.28
CA ASN A 72 18.15 -0.12 4.83
C ASN A 72 16.96 -0.95 4.32
N LEU A 73 16.31 -0.45 3.27
CA LEU A 73 15.12 -1.05 2.66
C LEU A 73 15.35 -1.39 1.19
N ALA A 74 15.04 -2.61 0.79
CA ALA A 74 14.78 -2.95 -0.60
C ALA A 74 13.36 -2.49 -0.95
N VAL A 75 13.22 -1.55 -1.87
CA VAL A 75 11.93 -0.95 -2.26
C VAL A 75 11.52 -1.46 -3.62
N PHE A 76 10.30 -1.99 -3.72
CA PHE A 76 9.72 -2.54 -4.95
C PHE A 76 8.41 -1.82 -5.26
N MET A 77 8.30 -1.31 -6.46
CA MET A 77 7.20 -0.43 -6.88
C MET A 77 6.49 -1.04 -8.10
N PRO A 78 5.41 -1.81 -7.93
CA PRO A 78 4.70 -2.42 -9.06
C PRO A 78 3.81 -1.43 -9.79
N THR A 79 3.56 -1.68 -11.09
CA THR A 79 2.47 -1.07 -11.86
C THR A 79 1.26 -1.99 -11.86
N THR A 80 0.09 -1.48 -11.45
CA THR A 80 -1.17 -2.24 -11.42
C THR A 80 -2.30 -1.55 -12.17
N GLY A 81 -2.02 -0.42 -12.83
CA GLY A 81 -3.04 0.44 -13.42
C GLY A 81 -4.08 0.90 -12.39
N ASN A 82 -5.26 1.24 -12.83
CA ASN A 82 -6.34 1.74 -11.97
C ASN A 82 -7.14 0.57 -11.35
N SER A 83 -6.48 -0.33 -10.63
CA SER A 83 -7.06 -1.56 -10.09
C SER A 83 -7.63 -1.43 -8.68
N PHE A 84 -7.28 -0.38 -7.94
CA PHE A 84 -7.44 -0.28 -6.48
C PHE A 84 -6.84 -1.46 -5.73
N TYR A 85 -5.93 -2.20 -6.38
CA TYR A 85 -5.30 -3.38 -5.79
C TYR A 85 -6.33 -4.41 -5.28
N LEU A 86 -7.43 -4.56 -6.03
CA LEU A 86 -8.53 -5.48 -5.71
C LEU A 86 -8.55 -6.67 -6.66
N ASP A 87 -8.91 -7.84 -6.12
CA ASP A 87 -9.21 -9.01 -6.92
C ASP A 87 -10.61 -8.86 -7.53
N ARG A 88 -10.69 -8.93 -8.86
CA ARG A 88 -11.93 -8.70 -9.61
C ARG A 88 -12.80 -9.94 -9.72
N GLY A 89 -12.28 -11.12 -9.30
CA GLY A 89 -13.03 -12.37 -9.29
C GLY A 89 -13.10 -13.07 -10.66
N TYR A 90 -12.21 -12.72 -11.58
CA TYR A 90 -12.00 -13.43 -12.85
C TYR A 90 -10.50 -13.59 -13.12
N GLU A 91 -10.15 -14.57 -13.96
CA GLU A 91 -8.76 -14.82 -14.35
C GLU A 91 -8.15 -13.58 -15.02
N GLY A 92 -6.92 -13.22 -14.59
CA GLY A 92 -6.22 -12.03 -15.07
C GLY A 92 -6.65 -10.71 -14.41
N GLY A 93 -7.50 -10.74 -13.39
CA GLY A 93 -7.96 -9.56 -12.66
C GLY A 93 -7.60 -9.52 -11.17
N ASN A 94 -6.67 -10.37 -10.69
CA ASN A 94 -6.41 -10.57 -9.27
C ASN A 94 -5.22 -9.72 -8.77
N PHE A 95 -5.44 -8.41 -8.67
CA PHE A 95 -4.37 -7.45 -8.33
C PHE A 95 -3.97 -7.47 -6.86
N ALA A 96 -4.88 -7.81 -5.94
CA ALA A 96 -4.50 -8.01 -4.54
C ALA A 96 -3.62 -9.26 -4.39
N SER A 97 -3.98 -10.36 -5.04
CA SER A 97 -3.18 -11.59 -5.08
C SER A 97 -1.82 -11.36 -5.73
N PHE A 98 -1.78 -10.59 -6.83
CA PHE A 98 -0.53 -10.19 -7.46
C PHE A 98 0.42 -9.48 -6.49
N VAL A 99 -0.06 -8.44 -5.80
CA VAL A 99 0.78 -7.60 -4.92
C VAL A 99 1.03 -8.26 -3.56
N GLY A 100 0.07 -9.05 -3.06
CA GLY A 100 0.12 -9.63 -1.73
C GLY A 100 0.81 -10.98 -1.61
N GLU A 101 0.94 -11.70 -2.72
CA GLU A 101 1.49 -13.06 -2.75
C GLU A 101 2.49 -13.25 -3.90
N GLU A 102 2.06 -13.13 -5.16
CA GLU A 102 2.88 -13.48 -6.31
C GLU A 102 4.13 -12.59 -6.46
N LEU A 103 4.00 -11.27 -6.32
CA LEU A 103 5.13 -10.35 -6.39
C LEU A 103 6.12 -10.55 -5.22
N PRO A 104 5.70 -10.68 -3.95
CA PRO A 104 6.60 -11.04 -2.85
C PRO A 104 7.35 -12.36 -3.08
N ASP A 105 6.69 -13.38 -3.62
CA ASP A 105 7.31 -14.66 -3.93
C ASP A 105 8.34 -14.52 -5.06
N TYR A 106 8.00 -13.81 -6.13
CA TYR A 106 8.94 -13.51 -7.21
C TYR A 106 10.16 -12.73 -6.71
N ILE A 107 9.96 -11.74 -5.85
CA ILE A 107 11.04 -10.95 -5.23
C ILE A 107 11.92 -11.84 -4.36
N ARG A 108 11.34 -12.76 -3.60
CA ARG A 108 12.07 -13.69 -2.74
C ARG A 108 12.98 -14.59 -3.57
N ASP A 109 12.44 -15.18 -4.62
CA ASP A 109 13.15 -16.14 -5.44
C ASP A 109 14.23 -15.49 -6.30
N THR A 110 14.00 -14.24 -6.75
CA THR A 110 14.90 -13.54 -7.67
C THR A 110 15.97 -12.71 -6.95
N PHE A 111 15.59 -12.03 -5.86
CA PHE A 111 16.43 -11.03 -5.19
C PHE A 111 16.83 -11.42 -3.75
N GLY A 112 16.17 -12.41 -3.14
CA GLY A 112 16.40 -12.78 -1.75
C GLY A 112 15.88 -11.75 -0.74
N TYR A 113 14.82 -11.01 -1.09
CA TYR A 113 14.09 -10.12 -0.21
C TYR A 113 12.68 -10.66 0.04
N CYS A 114 11.85 -10.00 0.84
CA CYS A 114 10.53 -10.48 1.27
C CYS A 114 10.59 -11.88 1.88
N LEU A 115 11.59 -12.14 2.73
CA LEU A 115 11.87 -13.47 3.25
C LEU A 115 10.86 -13.91 4.30
N THR A 116 10.46 -12.99 5.16
CA THR A 116 9.51 -13.24 6.25
C THR A 116 8.48 -12.10 6.31
N ARG A 117 7.39 -12.35 7.05
CA ARG A 117 6.39 -11.32 7.37
C ARG A 117 7.02 -10.12 8.08
N GLU A 118 7.90 -10.38 9.06
CA GLU A 118 8.55 -9.35 9.87
C GLU A 118 9.49 -8.46 9.05
N ASP A 119 9.98 -8.97 7.94
CA ASP A 119 10.88 -8.24 7.02
C ASP A 119 10.13 -7.53 5.90
N THR A 120 8.82 -7.74 5.77
CA THR A 120 8.04 -7.24 4.63
C THR A 120 6.99 -6.23 5.10
N MET A 121 7.03 -5.05 4.51
CA MET A 121 6.06 -3.97 4.71
C MET A 121 5.45 -3.54 3.38
N ILE A 122 4.27 -2.94 3.46
CA ILE A 122 3.60 -2.36 2.29
C ILE A 122 3.22 -0.91 2.59
N ALA A 123 3.37 -0.03 1.61
CA ALA A 123 2.97 1.37 1.74
C ALA A 123 2.36 1.88 0.43
N GLY A 124 1.65 3.00 0.50
CA GLY A 124 1.12 3.62 -0.70
C GLY A 124 0.40 4.93 -0.45
N LEU A 125 0.14 5.65 -1.54
CA LEU A 125 -0.60 6.90 -1.53
C LEU A 125 -1.95 6.79 -2.26
N SER A 126 -2.97 7.51 -1.79
CA SER A 126 -4.26 7.61 -2.49
C SER A 126 -4.90 6.22 -2.74
N MET A 127 -5.10 5.83 -4.01
CA MET A 127 -5.47 4.47 -4.41
C MET A 127 -4.50 3.43 -3.82
N GLY A 128 -3.20 3.71 -3.83
CA GLY A 128 -2.18 2.83 -3.24
C GLY A 128 -2.23 2.78 -1.71
N GLY A 129 -2.68 3.84 -1.04
CA GLY A 129 -2.92 3.84 0.40
C GLY A 129 -4.08 2.92 0.79
N PHE A 130 -5.19 2.98 0.04
CA PHE A 130 -6.26 1.99 0.15
C PHE A 130 -5.74 0.58 -0.12
N GLY A 131 -4.99 0.40 -1.23
CA GLY A 131 -4.39 -0.87 -1.62
C GLY A 131 -3.46 -1.45 -0.56
N ALA A 132 -2.64 -0.62 0.10
CA ALA A 132 -1.73 -1.06 1.14
C ALA A 132 -2.49 -1.66 2.34
N VAL A 133 -3.55 -1.00 2.82
CA VAL A 133 -4.38 -1.52 3.90
C VAL A 133 -5.13 -2.78 3.47
N HIS A 134 -5.81 -2.72 2.31
CA HIS A 134 -6.61 -3.84 1.81
C HIS A 134 -5.75 -5.10 1.60
N THR A 135 -4.63 -4.97 0.88
CA THR A 135 -3.73 -6.10 0.58
C THR A 135 -3.11 -6.66 1.86
N ALA A 136 -2.67 -5.82 2.79
CA ALA A 136 -2.12 -6.27 4.07
C ALA A 136 -3.16 -7.06 4.90
N LEU A 137 -4.42 -6.64 4.89
CA LEU A 137 -5.51 -7.37 5.55
C LEU A 137 -5.89 -8.65 4.83
N GLN A 138 -5.81 -8.68 3.50
CA GLN A 138 -6.09 -9.88 2.72
C GLN A 138 -4.98 -10.93 2.88
N PHE A 139 -3.72 -10.50 2.97
CA PHE A 139 -2.52 -11.34 3.11
C PHE A 139 -1.76 -11.01 4.41
N PRO A 140 -2.35 -11.24 5.60
CA PRO A 140 -1.76 -10.83 6.88
C PRO A 140 -0.50 -11.63 7.21
N ASP A 141 -0.31 -12.79 6.60
CA ASP A 141 0.87 -13.62 6.78
C ASP A 141 2.07 -13.14 5.93
N THR A 142 1.86 -12.17 5.01
CA THR A 142 2.93 -11.57 4.17
C THR A 142 3.49 -10.29 4.76
N PHE A 143 2.65 -9.45 5.40
CA PHE A 143 3.04 -8.11 5.82
C PHE A 143 2.98 -7.91 7.33
N SER A 144 4.03 -7.31 7.91
CA SER A 144 4.07 -6.92 9.32
C SER A 144 3.41 -5.57 9.58
N ALA A 145 3.48 -4.66 8.61
CA ALA A 145 2.92 -3.32 8.72
C ALA A 145 2.47 -2.77 7.36
N CYS A 146 1.48 -1.89 7.38
CA CYS A 146 1.08 -1.09 6.24
C CYS A 146 1.09 0.41 6.58
N ILE A 147 1.53 1.23 5.60
CA ILE A 147 1.60 2.69 5.69
C ILE A 147 0.71 3.27 4.60
N ALA A 148 -0.34 3.96 5.01
CA ALA A 148 -1.40 4.43 4.13
C ALA A 148 -1.47 5.97 4.16
N LEU A 149 -1.11 6.59 3.04
CA LEU A 149 -1.01 8.04 2.89
C LEU A 149 -2.16 8.57 2.03
N SER A 150 -2.93 9.53 2.55
CA SER A 150 -4.05 10.15 1.83
C SER A 150 -4.96 9.12 1.16
N SER A 151 -5.37 8.10 1.89
CA SER A 151 -5.96 6.88 1.32
C SER A 151 -7.34 7.07 0.73
N ALA A 152 -7.58 6.46 -0.42
CA ALA A 152 -8.88 6.52 -1.10
C ALA A 152 -9.87 5.46 -0.54
N PHE A 153 -10.28 5.60 0.74
CA PHE A 153 -11.27 4.73 1.38
C PHE A 153 -12.71 5.01 0.90
N VAL A 154 -12.91 4.96 -0.42
CA VAL A 154 -14.13 5.41 -1.10
C VAL A 154 -15.22 4.33 -1.21
N ILE A 155 -15.11 3.23 -0.48
CA ILE A 155 -16.05 2.09 -0.56
C ILE A 155 -17.52 2.52 -0.33
N ARG A 156 -17.78 3.36 0.68
CA ARG A 156 -19.13 3.87 0.98
C ARG A 156 -19.66 4.76 -0.13
N GLU A 157 -18.82 5.67 -0.65
CA GLU A 157 -19.16 6.54 -1.76
C GLU A 157 -19.49 5.75 -3.03
N VAL A 158 -18.68 4.71 -3.32
CA VAL A 158 -18.89 3.81 -4.46
C VAL A 158 -20.19 3.02 -4.32
N ALA A 159 -20.52 2.51 -3.14
CA ALA A 159 -21.78 1.82 -2.87
C ALA A 159 -23.01 2.73 -3.08
N GLU A 160 -22.84 4.04 -2.89
CA GLU A 160 -23.89 5.05 -3.08
C GLU A 160 -23.93 5.65 -4.50
N LEU A 161 -22.98 5.33 -5.38
CA LEU A 161 -22.85 5.96 -6.73
C LEU A 161 -24.08 5.82 -7.62
N GLY A 162 -24.98 4.88 -7.35
CA GLY A 162 -26.30 4.85 -7.99
C GLY A 162 -27.17 6.10 -7.72
N LYS A 163 -26.75 6.96 -6.78
CA LYS A 163 -27.49 8.17 -6.33
C LYS A 163 -26.78 9.49 -6.71
N ARG A 164 -25.50 9.48 -7.12
CA ARG A 164 -24.72 10.70 -7.41
C ARG A 164 -24.16 10.71 -8.83
N LYS A 165 -24.37 11.82 -9.57
CA LYS A 165 -23.96 11.99 -10.98
C LYS A 165 -22.51 12.44 -11.22
N ASN A 166 -21.68 12.70 -10.21
CA ASN A 166 -20.34 13.27 -10.35
C ASN A 166 -19.29 12.42 -9.62
N SER A 167 -18.87 11.34 -10.26
CA SER A 167 -17.70 10.56 -9.82
C SER A 167 -16.49 10.89 -10.68
N VAL A 168 -15.32 10.99 -10.06
CA VAL A 168 -14.02 11.10 -10.76
C VAL A 168 -13.75 9.82 -11.58
N MET A 169 -14.39 8.70 -11.22
CA MET A 169 -14.25 7.42 -11.91
C MET A 169 -15.48 7.14 -12.79
N PRO A 170 -15.30 6.74 -14.05
CA PRO A 170 -16.39 6.29 -14.92
C PRO A 170 -17.14 5.09 -14.31
N GLU A 171 -18.47 5.05 -14.45
CA GLU A 171 -19.30 3.97 -13.87
C GLU A 171 -18.83 2.56 -14.29
N LYS A 172 -18.41 2.40 -15.54
CA LYS A 172 -17.88 1.12 -16.04
C LYS A 172 -16.63 0.70 -15.27
N MET A 173 -15.72 1.62 -15.01
CA MET A 173 -14.51 1.36 -14.22
C MET A 173 -14.87 0.98 -12.78
N VAL A 174 -15.82 1.70 -12.17
CA VAL A 174 -16.30 1.38 -10.82
C VAL A 174 -16.83 -0.04 -10.73
N ARG A 175 -17.68 -0.46 -11.69
CA ARG A 175 -18.23 -1.82 -11.71
C ARG A 175 -17.17 -2.89 -11.97
N ASP A 176 -16.18 -2.59 -12.82
CA ASP A 176 -15.10 -3.52 -13.10
C ASP A 176 -14.18 -3.72 -11.88
N VAL A 177 -13.86 -2.64 -11.18
CA VAL A 177 -12.94 -2.66 -10.04
C VAL A 177 -13.65 -3.12 -8.75
N PHE A 178 -14.78 -2.51 -8.42
CA PHE A 178 -15.46 -2.71 -7.13
C PHE A 178 -16.60 -3.73 -7.18
N GLY A 179 -17.01 -4.17 -8.37
CA GLY A 179 -18.12 -5.10 -8.54
C GLY A 179 -19.50 -4.46 -8.37
N ASP A 180 -20.46 -5.21 -7.81
CA ASP A 180 -21.82 -4.70 -7.58
C ASP A 180 -21.85 -3.76 -6.37
N PRO A 181 -22.21 -2.46 -6.55
CA PRO A 181 -22.34 -1.51 -5.44
C PRO A 181 -23.28 -1.97 -4.32
N LYS A 182 -24.28 -2.81 -4.62
CA LYS A 182 -25.27 -3.27 -3.63
C LYS A 182 -24.69 -4.24 -2.61
N THR A 183 -23.66 -5.00 -2.98
CA THR A 183 -23.02 -5.98 -2.11
C THR A 183 -21.64 -5.52 -1.62
N LEU A 184 -21.15 -4.39 -2.12
CA LEU A 184 -19.80 -3.93 -1.90
C LEU A 184 -19.46 -3.73 -0.42
N LEU A 185 -20.37 -3.14 0.37
CA LEU A 185 -20.14 -2.86 1.79
C LEU A 185 -19.93 -4.12 2.63
N GLU A 186 -20.48 -5.26 2.20
CA GLU A 186 -20.38 -6.54 2.89
C GLU A 186 -19.33 -7.48 2.26
N SER A 187 -18.68 -7.03 1.18
CA SER A 187 -17.72 -7.84 0.44
C SER A 187 -16.29 -7.70 0.98
N ASP A 188 -15.43 -8.62 0.59
CA ASP A 188 -13.99 -8.59 0.89
C ASP A 188 -13.25 -7.41 0.27
N ARG A 189 -13.88 -6.67 -0.65
CA ARG A 189 -13.32 -5.43 -1.18
C ARG A 189 -13.38 -4.28 -0.17
N ASN A 190 -14.18 -4.43 0.89
CA ASN A 190 -14.24 -3.49 1.99
C ASN A 190 -13.19 -3.86 3.07
N PRO A 191 -12.18 -3.02 3.32
CA PRO A 191 -11.15 -3.30 4.32
C PRO A 191 -11.71 -3.42 5.75
N GLU A 192 -12.86 -2.80 6.07
CA GLU A 192 -13.54 -2.98 7.36
C GLU A 192 -14.03 -4.43 7.54
N VAL A 193 -14.57 -5.05 6.47
CA VAL A 193 -15.01 -6.44 6.49
C VAL A 193 -13.83 -7.39 6.64
N LEU A 194 -12.74 -7.14 5.88
CA LEU A 194 -11.51 -7.95 6.00
C LEU A 194 -10.91 -7.86 7.41
N TYR A 195 -10.85 -6.66 7.98
CA TYR A 195 -10.32 -6.46 9.34
C TYR A 195 -11.10 -7.32 10.36
N ARG A 196 -12.44 -7.20 10.38
CA ARG A 196 -13.29 -7.98 11.28
C ARG A 196 -13.15 -9.47 11.07
N ARG A 197 -13.04 -9.91 9.81
CA ARG A 197 -12.84 -11.32 9.48
C ARG A 197 -11.50 -11.83 10.03
N ARG A 198 -10.38 -11.12 9.78
CA ARG A 198 -9.06 -11.54 10.28
C ARG A 198 -9.00 -11.59 11.79
N LYS A 199 -9.63 -10.62 12.46
CA LYS A 199 -9.79 -10.60 13.91
C LYS A 199 -10.58 -11.82 14.42
N ALA A 200 -11.68 -12.17 13.76
CA ALA A 200 -12.50 -13.34 14.10
C ALA A 200 -11.76 -14.67 13.85
N GLU A 201 -10.91 -14.74 12.82
CA GLU A 201 -10.05 -15.89 12.50
C GLU A 201 -8.84 -16.01 13.46
N GLY A 202 -8.62 -15.04 14.34
CA GLY A 202 -7.45 -15.00 15.23
C GLY A 202 -6.12 -14.78 14.50
N LYS A 203 -6.16 -14.22 13.30
CA LYS A 203 -4.95 -13.88 12.56
C LYS A 203 -4.26 -12.66 13.17
N GLU A 204 -2.93 -12.65 13.12
CA GLU A 204 -2.15 -11.47 13.47
C GLU A 204 -2.35 -10.38 12.42
N ILE A 205 -3.03 -9.32 12.80
CA ILE A 205 -3.34 -8.20 11.91
C ILE A 205 -2.08 -7.33 11.75
N PRO A 206 -1.70 -6.95 10.51
CA PRO A 206 -0.61 -6.00 10.29
C PRO A 206 -0.84 -4.68 11.01
N LYS A 207 0.23 -4.07 11.54
CA LYS A 207 0.15 -2.74 12.15
C LYS A 207 -0.19 -1.70 11.08
N ILE A 208 -1.05 -0.75 11.39
CA ILE A 208 -1.57 0.23 10.44
C ILE A 208 -1.08 1.64 10.81
N TYR A 209 -0.39 2.30 9.90
CA TYR A 209 -0.11 3.73 9.98
C TYR A 209 -0.96 4.47 8.95
N LEU A 210 -1.70 5.48 9.41
CA LEU A 210 -2.53 6.35 8.56
C LEU A 210 -2.02 7.79 8.65
N ALA A 211 -1.85 8.45 7.50
CA ALA A 211 -1.59 9.90 7.47
C ALA A 211 -2.40 10.59 6.37
N ILE A 212 -2.92 11.78 6.67
CA ILE A 212 -3.72 12.59 5.74
C ILE A 212 -3.53 14.09 5.99
N GLY A 213 -3.45 14.87 4.91
CA GLY A 213 -3.49 16.33 4.98
C GLY A 213 -4.88 16.84 5.36
N ARG A 214 -4.95 17.86 6.22
CA ARG A 214 -6.25 18.42 6.67
C ARG A 214 -7.03 19.10 5.56
N GLU A 215 -6.35 19.56 4.54
CA GLU A 215 -6.91 20.20 3.34
C GLU A 215 -7.05 19.22 2.17
N ASP A 216 -6.78 17.92 2.39
CA ASP A 216 -6.95 16.88 1.39
C ASP A 216 -8.44 16.57 1.17
N SER A 217 -8.84 16.43 -0.09
CA SER A 217 -10.22 16.10 -0.47
C SER A 217 -10.70 14.76 0.08
N LEU A 218 -9.79 13.84 0.42
CA LEU A 218 -10.08 12.54 1.01
C LEU A 218 -10.07 12.56 2.55
N TYR A 219 -9.96 13.74 3.18
CA TYR A 219 -9.89 13.85 4.64
C TYR A 219 -11.07 13.15 5.33
N GLY A 220 -12.30 13.40 4.85
CA GLY A 220 -13.52 12.81 5.43
C GLY A 220 -13.50 11.29 5.48
N VAL A 221 -13.22 10.64 4.34
CA VAL A 221 -13.21 9.17 4.27
C VAL A 221 -12.06 8.54 5.08
N ASN A 222 -10.96 9.26 5.28
CA ASN A 222 -9.88 8.81 6.17
C ASN A 222 -10.28 8.94 7.65
N GLN A 223 -11.08 9.97 8.05
CA GLN A 223 -11.64 10.06 9.40
C GLN A 223 -12.65 8.94 9.67
N GLU A 224 -13.49 8.58 8.70
CA GLU A 224 -14.41 7.45 8.84
C GLU A 224 -13.67 6.14 9.10
N PHE A 225 -12.63 5.85 8.32
CA PHE A 225 -11.83 4.64 8.51
C PHE A 225 -11.02 4.68 9.82
N ARG A 226 -10.50 5.84 10.22
CA ARG A 226 -9.88 6.02 11.54
C ARG A 226 -10.85 5.67 12.66
N HIS A 227 -12.07 6.21 12.66
CA HIS A 227 -13.09 5.92 13.67
C HIS A 227 -13.43 4.43 13.71
N PHE A 228 -13.54 3.78 12.55
CA PHE A 228 -13.71 2.33 12.47
C PHE A 228 -12.58 1.60 13.22
N LEU A 229 -11.32 1.96 13.00
CA LEU A 229 -10.18 1.33 13.69
C LEU A 229 -10.19 1.60 15.21
N GLU A 230 -10.63 2.78 15.63
CA GLU A 230 -10.81 3.13 17.06
C GLU A 230 -11.91 2.26 17.71
N GLU A 231 -13.07 2.09 17.05
CA GLU A 231 -14.15 1.22 17.50
C GLU A 231 -13.72 -0.25 17.61
N GLU A 232 -12.93 -0.73 16.65
CA GLU A 232 -12.40 -2.09 16.67
C GLU A 232 -11.23 -2.28 17.66
N GLN A 233 -10.75 -1.22 18.31
CA GLN A 233 -9.57 -1.23 19.19
C GLN A 233 -8.32 -1.78 18.48
N ALA A 234 -8.11 -1.36 17.24
CA ALA A 234 -7.01 -1.79 16.39
C ALA A 234 -5.65 -1.27 16.91
N ASP A 235 -4.57 -2.01 16.65
CA ASP A 235 -3.21 -1.47 16.79
C ASP A 235 -2.87 -0.62 15.56
N PHE A 236 -3.10 0.68 15.66
CA PHE A 236 -2.82 1.62 14.59
C PHE A 236 -2.25 2.94 15.12
N PHE A 237 -1.64 3.69 14.22
CA PHE A 237 -1.20 5.06 14.48
C PHE A 237 -1.79 5.99 13.43
N TYR A 238 -2.34 7.10 13.86
CA TYR A 238 -2.90 8.12 13.00
C TYR A 238 -2.19 9.45 13.18
N GLU A 239 -1.89 10.10 12.07
CA GLU A 239 -1.28 11.42 12.04
C GLU A 239 -1.97 12.29 10.97
N ASP A 240 -2.29 13.53 11.32
CA ASP A 240 -2.70 14.54 10.36
C ASP A 240 -1.88 15.82 10.49
N GLY A 241 -1.86 16.61 9.43
CA GLY A 241 -1.14 17.88 9.42
C GLY A 241 -1.63 18.78 8.30
N PRO A 242 -1.09 20.01 8.21
CA PRO A 242 -1.33 20.87 7.05
C PRO A 242 -0.92 20.17 5.77
N GLY A 243 -1.72 20.27 4.73
CA GLY A 243 -1.38 19.70 3.42
C GLY A 243 -2.59 19.23 2.63
N ILE A 244 -2.39 19.21 1.32
CA ILE A 244 -3.36 18.76 0.33
C ILE A 244 -2.94 17.40 -0.23
N HIS A 245 -3.69 16.86 -1.20
CA HIS A 245 -3.38 15.63 -1.92
C HIS A 245 -2.18 15.81 -2.86
N SER A 246 -0.95 15.77 -2.32
CA SER A 246 0.26 16.13 -3.07
C SER A 246 1.51 15.36 -2.63
N TRP A 247 2.50 15.35 -3.53
CA TRP A 247 3.82 14.77 -3.27
C TRP A 247 4.54 15.41 -2.07
N ASP A 248 4.35 16.71 -1.80
CA ASP A 248 4.95 17.37 -0.65
C ASP A 248 4.50 16.70 0.65
N PHE A 249 3.19 16.43 0.79
CA PHE A 249 2.66 15.72 1.94
C PHE A 249 3.18 14.29 2.02
N TRP A 250 3.12 13.52 0.94
CA TRP A 250 3.52 12.11 0.95
C TRP A 250 5.02 11.92 1.21
N ASN A 251 5.86 12.82 0.69
CA ASN A 251 7.31 12.82 0.91
C ASN A 251 7.69 13.17 2.35
N GLU A 252 6.88 13.97 3.05
CA GLU A 252 7.06 14.27 4.46
C GLU A 252 6.61 13.11 5.35
N TYR A 253 5.47 12.46 5.03
CA TYR A 253 4.84 11.50 5.94
C TYR A 253 5.27 10.04 5.71
N LEU A 254 5.76 9.66 4.52
CA LEU A 254 6.31 8.31 4.32
C LEU A 254 7.48 8.00 5.27
N PRO A 255 8.49 8.88 5.44
CA PRO A 255 9.56 8.65 6.43
C PRO A 255 9.07 8.47 7.85
N ARG A 256 8.05 9.24 8.28
CA ARG A 256 7.46 9.12 9.63
C ARG A 256 6.79 7.77 9.83
N GLY A 257 6.03 7.32 8.83
CA GLY A 257 5.42 5.98 8.85
C GLY A 257 6.45 4.86 8.89
N LEU A 258 7.53 4.98 8.14
CA LEU A 258 8.64 4.01 8.17
C LEU A 258 9.35 3.99 9.52
N GLU A 259 9.63 5.15 10.11
CA GLU A 259 10.20 5.20 11.45
C GLU A 259 9.30 4.53 12.50
N TRP A 260 7.99 4.78 12.41
CA TRP A 260 7.02 4.15 13.31
C TRP A 260 6.98 2.62 13.14
N ALA A 261 6.91 2.14 11.89
CA ALA A 261 6.85 0.71 11.60
C ALA A 261 8.13 -0.02 12.03
N LEU A 262 9.30 0.58 11.81
CA LEU A 262 10.60 -0.02 12.12
C LEU A 262 10.99 0.03 13.62
N ARG A 263 10.41 0.93 14.42
CA ARG A 263 10.67 0.98 15.88
C ARG A 263 9.96 -0.11 16.67
N ARG A 264 8.89 -0.67 16.11
CA ARG A 264 8.01 -1.64 16.77
C ARG A 264 8.17 -3.09 16.27
N GLY A 265 9.18 -3.31 15.45
CA GLY A 265 9.56 -4.62 14.91
C GLY A 265 10.70 -5.28 15.65
#